data_b7969a2d7fc0255181eb0849557e93b1
#
_entry.id   b7969a2d7fc0255181eb0849557e93b1
#
_cell.length_a   1.000
_cell.length_b   1.000
_cell.length_c   1.000
_cell.angle_alpha   90.00
_cell.angle_beta   90.00
_cell.angle_gamma   90.00
#
_symmetry.space_group_name_H-M   'P 1'
#
loop_
_entity.id
_entity.type
_entity.pdbx_description
1 polymer ?
#
loop_
_entity_poly.entity_id
_entity_poly.type
_entity_poly.pdbx_seq_one_letter_code
_entity_poly.pdbx_strand_id
1 'polypeptide(L)'
;MNKPEGNIFAPETLLDPFDYYRAVHEAGIGIEYLEGMNTYVVYSYDLCSEAASNPEVFSNDFTALMGREAEEEIKAILAEGWPDVPTLLTADHPVHTRNRKLVNLAFSAPRVNAIEADMRKKSIELIEAFADRGACEFVEEFAVPLPVAMIAGQIGLEDDPKR
;
A
#
# COMPACT_ATOMS: atom_id res chain seq x y z
N MET A 1 8.61 28.67 15.76
CA MET A 1 8.75 27.38 16.47
C MET A 1 9.81 26.58 15.72
N ASN A 2 10.68 25.87 16.43
CA ASN A 2 11.73 25.10 15.76
C ASN A 2 11.16 23.80 15.22
N LYS A 3 11.67 23.39 14.06
CA LYS A 3 11.40 22.06 13.48
C LYS A 3 11.76 20.99 14.53
N PRO A 4 10.95 19.91 14.67
CA PRO A 4 11.32 18.78 15.52
C PRO A 4 12.64 18.13 15.04
N GLU A 5 13.41 17.61 15.99
CA GLU A 5 14.64 16.86 15.68
C GLU A 5 14.30 15.57 14.94
N GLY A 6 15.18 15.14 14.04
CA GLY A 6 14.98 13.95 13.22
C GLY A 6 14.25 14.22 11.90
N ASN A 7 13.76 13.16 11.30
CA ASN A 7 12.93 13.19 10.10
C ASN A 7 11.94 12.01 10.10
N ILE A 8 10.97 12.03 9.19
CA ILE A 8 9.93 11.02 9.09
C ILE A 8 10.46 9.59 8.86
N PHE A 9 11.66 9.44 8.30
CA PHE A 9 12.30 8.14 8.01
C PHE A 9 13.33 7.72 9.07
N ALA A 10 13.48 8.50 10.16
CA ALA A 10 14.35 8.09 11.26
C ALA A 10 13.77 6.83 11.94
N PRO A 11 14.62 5.86 12.32
CA PRO A 11 14.16 4.59 12.90
C PRO A 11 13.21 4.78 14.09
N GLU A 12 13.50 5.72 14.97
CA GLU A 12 12.67 6.07 16.12
C GLU A 12 11.31 6.64 15.70
N THR A 13 11.27 7.46 14.64
CA THR A 13 10.01 8.00 14.11
C THR A 13 9.18 6.93 13.42
N LEU A 14 9.81 5.98 12.73
CA LEU A 14 9.09 4.87 12.08
C LEU A 14 8.47 3.91 13.10
N LEU A 15 9.07 3.76 14.28
CA LEU A 15 8.53 2.93 15.35
C LEU A 15 7.34 3.59 16.08
N ASP A 16 7.40 4.91 16.30
CA ASP A 16 6.31 5.69 16.90
C ASP A 16 6.25 7.10 16.26
N PRO A 17 5.48 7.28 15.17
CA PRO A 17 5.48 8.51 14.41
C PRO A 17 4.60 9.62 14.98
N PHE A 18 3.74 9.33 15.97
CA PHE A 18 2.67 10.25 16.36
C PHE A 18 3.18 11.52 17.03
N ASP A 19 4.20 11.43 17.88
CA ASP A 19 4.78 12.60 18.52
C ASP A 19 5.51 13.49 17.51
N TYR A 20 6.20 12.88 16.54
CA TYR A 20 6.83 13.61 15.44
C TYR A 20 5.79 14.37 14.60
N TYR A 21 4.71 13.72 14.19
CA TYR A 21 3.65 14.36 13.41
C TYR A 21 2.98 15.50 14.17
N ARG A 22 2.73 15.30 15.47
CA ARG A 22 2.18 16.38 16.33
C ARG A 22 3.11 17.58 16.34
N ALA A 23 4.40 17.38 16.57
CA ALA A 23 5.37 18.46 16.60
C ALA A 23 5.51 19.20 15.26
N VAL A 24 5.45 18.47 14.14
CA VAL A 24 5.43 19.05 12.78
C VAL A 24 4.21 19.95 12.58
N HIS A 25 3.02 19.48 12.98
CA HIS A 25 1.78 20.25 12.87
C HIS A 25 1.77 21.47 13.78
N GLU A 26 2.22 21.34 15.02
CA GLU A 26 2.34 22.46 15.97
C GLU A 26 3.36 23.52 15.49
N ALA A 27 4.40 23.08 14.79
CA ALA A 27 5.36 23.97 14.15
C ALA A 27 4.82 24.66 12.87
N GLY A 28 3.64 24.25 12.36
CA GLY A 28 3.02 24.79 11.16
C GLY A 28 3.71 24.35 9.86
N ILE A 29 4.43 23.21 9.88
CA ILE A 29 5.15 22.71 8.71
C ILE A 29 4.18 21.92 7.85
N GLY A 30 3.77 22.48 6.71
CA GLY A 30 2.89 21.81 5.74
C GLY A 30 3.64 20.95 4.73
N ILE A 31 4.86 21.36 4.36
CA ILE A 31 5.74 20.68 3.40
C ILE A 31 7.20 20.84 3.83
N GLU A 32 7.99 19.83 3.61
CA GLU A 32 9.42 19.81 3.92
C GLU A 32 10.21 19.18 2.77
N TYR A 33 11.34 19.77 2.44
CA TYR A 33 12.31 19.17 1.53
C TYR A 33 13.38 18.41 2.29
N LEU A 34 13.52 17.13 2.01
CA LEU A 34 14.56 16.25 2.56
C LEU A 34 15.73 16.18 1.58
N GLU A 35 16.75 16.99 1.80
CA GLU A 35 17.90 17.16 0.91
C GLU A 35 18.63 15.82 0.66
N GLY A 36 18.86 15.01 1.71
CA GLY A 36 19.54 13.73 1.61
C GLY A 36 18.81 12.68 0.75
N MET A 37 17.52 12.86 0.49
CA MET A 37 16.68 11.97 -0.31
C MET A 37 16.18 12.64 -1.60
N ASN A 38 16.48 13.90 -1.81
CA ASN A 38 15.96 14.73 -2.90
C ASN A 38 14.42 14.61 -3.03
N THR A 39 13.72 14.67 -1.91
CA THR A 39 12.29 14.38 -1.83
C THR A 39 11.57 15.43 -1.00
N TYR A 40 10.37 15.81 -1.41
CA TYR A 40 9.44 16.60 -0.60
C TYR A 40 8.50 15.68 0.18
N VAL A 41 8.32 15.98 1.46
CA VAL A 41 7.31 15.33 2.31
C VAL A 41 6.22 16.34 2.61
N VAL A 42 4.98 15.95 2.42
CA VAL A 42 3.80 16.78 2.65
C VAL A 42 3.07 16.26 3.89
N TYR A 43 2.88 17.12 4.88
CA TYR A 43 2.26 16.79 6.17
C TYR A 43 0.83 17.33 6.30
N SER A 44 0.49 18.38 5.57
CA SER A 44 -0.83 19.02 5.65
C SER A 44 -1.86 18.22 4.85
N TYR A 45 -3.04 17.98 5.45
CA TYR A 45 -4.17 17.34 4.79
C TYR A 45 -4.58 18.09 3.51
N ASP A 46 -4.65 19.42 3.57
CA ASP A 46 -5.09 20.23 2.44
C ASP A 46 -4.12 20.11 1.26
N LEU A 47 -2.80 20.16 1.51
CA LEU A 47 -1.80 19.98 0.47
C LEU A 47 -1.77 18.53 -0.08
N CYS A 48 -1.95 17.53 0.78
CA CYS A 48 -2.10 16.13 0.33
C CYS A 48 -3.34 15.98 -0.56
N SER A 49 -4.47 16.58 -0.17
CA SER A 49 -5.71 16.56 -0.93
C SER A 49 -5.57 17.28 -2.28
N GLU A 50 -4.89 18.43 -2.29
CA GLU A 50 -4.59 19.18 -3.51
C GLU A 50 -3.74 18.35 -4.48
N ALA A 51 -2.64 17.77 -3.99
CA ALA A 51 -1.77 16.93 -4.79
C ALA A 51 -2.51 15.70 -5.35
N ALA A 52 -3.26 14.99 -4.51
CA ALA A 52 -4.02 13.80 -4.92
C ALA A 52 -5.16 14.10 -5.91
N SER A 53 -5.64 15.34 -5.92
CA SER A 53 -6.73 15.79 -6.82
C SER A 53 -6.23 16.39 -8.14
N ASN A 54 -4.93 16.51 -8.32
CA ASN A 54 -4.32 17.15 -9.50
C ASN A 54 -3.39 16.19 -10.28
N PRO A 55 -3.95 15.17 -10.96
CA PRO A 55 -3.18 14.16 -11.68
C PRO A 55 -2.45 14.69 -12.94
N GLU A 56 -2.70 15.94 -13.35
CA GLU A 56 -1.97 16.56 -14.46
C GLU A 56 -0.59 17.08 -14.03
N VAL A 57 -0.42 17.33 -12.73
CA VAL A 57 0.82 17.87 -12.15
C VAL A 57 1.56 16.81 -11.35
N PHE A 58 0.81 15.96 -10.62
CA PHE A 58 1.36 14.94 -9.74
C PHE A 58 1.11 13.54 -10.31
N SER A 59 2.18 12.84 -10.61
CA SER A 59 2.17 11.47 -11.12
C SER A 59 2.20 10.45 -9.99
N ASN A 60 1.53 9.31 -10.18
CA ASN A 60 1.66 8.12 -9.34
C ASN A 60 2.82 7.21 -9.79
N ASP A 61 3.53 7.56 -10.85
CA ASP A 61 4.69 6.82 -11.29
C ASP A 61 5.89 7.10 -10.38
N PHE A 62 6.04 6.27 -9.36
CA PHE A 62 7.19 6.31 -8.46
C PHE A 62 8.31 5.35 -8.88
N THR A 63 8.25 4.77 -10.07
CA THR A 63 9.30 3.88 -10.58
C THR A 63 10.65 4.59 -10.65
N ALA A 64 10.67 5.89 -10.92
CA ALA A 64 11.86 6.72 -10.84
C ALA A 64 12.47 6.81 -9.42
N LEU A 65 11.65 6.71 -8.37
CA LEU A 65 12.13 6.65 -6.98
C LEU A 65 12.61 5.24 -6.60
N MET A 66 11.99 4.22 -7.16
CA MET A 66 12.37 2.81 -7.00
C MET A 66 13.51 2.43 -7.94
N GLY A 67 13.62 3.10 -9.08
CA GLY A 67 14.65 2.95 -10.09
C GLY A 67 15.97 3.58 -9.70
N ARG A 68 16.51 3.20 -8.55
CA ARG A 68 17.95 3.19 -8.40
C ARG A 68 18.50 2.46 -9.59
N GLU A 69 19.52 3.04 -10.24
CA GLU A 69 20.26 2.40 -11.32
C GLU A 69 20.53 0.95 -10.91
N ALA A 70 19.67 0.05 -11.36
CA ALA A 70 19.92 -1.37 -11.14
C ALA A 70 21.23 -1.67 -11.83
N GLU A 71 22.13 -2.38 -11.15
CA GLU A 71 23.38 -2.82 -11.72
C GLU A 71 23.08 -3.54 -13.06
N GLU A 72 23.96 -3.44 -14.03
CA GLU A 72 23.73 -3.98 -15.38
C GLU A 72 23.34 -5.45 -15.37
N GLU A 73 23.82 -6.23 -14.39
CA GLU A 73 23.42 -7.63 -14.18
C GLU A 73 21.95 -7.78 -13.82
N ILE A 74 21.42 -6.88 -12.97
CA ILE A 74 20.00 -6.88 -12.59
C ILE A 74 19.15 -6.48 -13.79
N LYS A 75 19.58 -5.48 -14.58
CA LYS A 75 18.89 -5.06 -15.81
C LYS A 75 18.81 -6.21 -16.82
N ALA A 76 19.90 -6.98 -16.96
CA ALA A 76 19.92 -8.14 -17.84
C ALA A 76 18.91 -9.22 -17.40
N ILE A 77 18.85 -9.53 -16.11
CA ILE A 77 17.89 -10.49 -15.55
C ILE A 77 16.44 -10.00 -15.73
N LEU A 78 16.18 -8.72 -15.48
CA LEU A 78 14.86 -8.13 -15.67
C LEU A 78 14.43 -8.13 -17.14
N ALA A 79 15.37 -7.96 -18.08
CA ALA A 79 15.10 -8.01 -19.52
C ALA A 79 14.72 -9.41 -20.03
N GLU A 80 15.11 -10.48 -19.32
CA GLU A 80 14.70 -11.86 -19.63
C GLU A 80 13.32 -12.20 -19.05
N GLY A 81 12.83 -11.37 -18.11
CA GLY A 81 11.53 -11.53 -17.45
C GLY A 81 10.36 -10.94 -18.23
N TRP A 82 9.21 -10.89 -17.58
CA TRP A 82 8.05 -10.18 -18.12
C TRP A 82 8.29 -8.68 -18.04
N PRO A 83 7.90 -7.91 -19.08
CA PRO A 83 8.00 -6.46 -19.03
C PRO A 83 7.20 -5.91 -17.85
N ASP A 84 7.76 -4.90 -17.22
CA ASP A 84 7.07 -4.16 -16.16
C ASP A 84 5.83 -3.48 -16.74
N VAL A 85 4.66 -3.79 -16.17
CA VAL A 85 3.38 -3.27 -16.64
C VAL A 85 2.85 -2.30 -15.59
N PRO A 86 2.48 -1.07 -15.98
CA PRO A 86 1.87 -0.13 -15.06
C PRO A 86 0.64 -0.73 -14.39
N THR A 87 0.70 -0.88 -13.08
CA THR A 87 -0.39 -1.40 -12.27
C THR A 87 -1.39 -0.29 -11.94
N LEU A 88 -2.47 -0.63 -11.23
CA LEU A 88 -3.40 0.38 -10.73
C LEU A 88 -2.75 1.38 -9.76
N LEU A 89 -1.65 0.98 -9.11
CA LEU A 89 -0.92 1.81 -8.17
C LEU A 89 0.05 2.78 -8.86
N THR A 90 0.67 2.36 -9.98
CA THR A 90 1.75 3.08 -10.65
C THR A 90 1.33 3.74 -11.96
N ALA A 91 0.10 3.50 -12.41
CA ALA A 91 -0.40 4.09 -13.65
C ALA A 91 -0.99 5.48 -13.42
N ASP A 92 -0.74 6.36 -14.38
CA ASP A 92 -1.39 7.65 -14.48
C ASP A 92 -2.60 7.63 -15.43
N HIS A 93 -3.32 8.76 -15.49
CA HIS A 93 -4.37 8.98 -16.46
C HIS A 93 -3.81 8.92 -17.90
N PRO A 94 -4.47 8.30 -18.88
CA PRO A 94 -5.82 7.69 -18.86
C PRO A 94 -5.84 6.21 -18.44
N VAL A 95 -4.68 5.54 -18.36
CA VAL A 95 -4.56 4.11 -18.06
C VAL A 95 -5.15 3.78 -16.68
N HIS A 96 -4.77 4.53 -15.65
CA HIS A 96 -5.33 4.41 -14.31
C HIS A 96 -6.85 4.48 -14.33
N THR A 97 -7.43 5.49 -14.97
CA THR A 97 -8.88 5.69 -15.00
C THR A 97 -9.62 4.51 -15.64
N ARG A 98 -9.06 3.96 -16.73
CA ARG A 98 -9.61 2.77 -17.39
C ARG A 98 -9.58 1.56 -16.46
N ASN A 99 -8.43 1.28 -15.87
CA ASN A 99 -8.24 0.11 -15.01
C ASN A 99 -9.07 0.24 -13.73
N ARG A 100 -9.13 1.44 -13.13
CA ARG A 100 -9.95 1.72 -11.95
C ARG A 100 -11.43 1.48 -12.17
N LYS A 101 -11.96 1.86 -13.34
CA LYS A 101 -13.35 1.58 -13.71
C LYS A 101 -13.66 0.09 -13.72
N LEU A 102 -12.74 -0.74 -14.23
CA LEU A 102 -12.92 -2.20 -14.24
C LEU A 102 -12.93 -2.77 -12.82
N VAL A 103 -11.97 -2.35 -12.00
CA VAL A 103 -11.86 -2.79 -10.60
C VAL A 103 -13.09 -2.36 -9.79
N ASN A 104 -13.59 -1.14 -9.97
CA ASN A 104 -14.78 -0.65 -9.26
C ASN A 104 -16.05 -1.47 -9.56
N LEU A 105 -16.14 -2.13 -10.72
CA LEU A 105 -17.24 -3.05 -11.01
C LEU A 105 -17.16 -4.34 -10.16
N ALA A 106 -15.95 -4.83 -9.92
CA ALA A 106 -15.72 -6.02 -9.09
C ALA A 106 -15.91 -5.71 -7.59
N PHE A 107 -15.51 -4.51 -7.15
CA PHE A 107 -15.55 -4.08 -5.75
C PHE A 107 -16.68 -3.07 -5.46
N SER A 108 -17.83 -3.25 -6.11
CA SER A 108 -19.01 -2.44 -5.78
C SER A 108 -19.55 -2.73 -4.38
N ALA A 109 -20.20 -1.75 -3.74
CA ALA A 109 -20.72 -1.91 -2.39
C ALA A 109 -21.60 -3.14 -2.18
N PRO A 110 -22.54 -3.51 -3.08
CA PRO A 110 -23.31 -4.76 -2.95
C PRO A 110 -22.42 -6.02 -2.97
N ARG A 111 -21.38 -6.06 -3.78
CA ARG A 111 -20.45 -7.20 -3.84
C ARG A 111 -19.58 -7.28 -2.59
N VAL A 112 -19.09 -6.15 -2.11
CA VAL A 112 -18.33 -6.09 -0.84
C VAL A 112 -19.19 -6.55 0.33
N ASN A 113 -20.45 -6.12 0.41
CA ASN A 113 -21.36 -6.58 1.46
C ASN A 113 -21.66 -8.09 1.35
N ALA A 114 -21.67 -8.66 0.15
CA ALA A 114 -21.94 -10.08 -0.03
C ALA A 114 -20.83 -11.01 0.50
N ILE A 115 -19.59 -10.52 0.62
CA ILE A 115 -18.49 -11.34 1.16
C ILE A 115 -18.44 -11.42 2.69
N GLU A 116 -19.31 -10.71 3.41
CA GLU A 116 -19.29 -10.72 4.90
C GLU A 116 -19.45 -12.14 5.45
N ALA A 117 -20.38 -12.92 4.88
CA ALA A 117 -20.63 -14.29 5.33
C ALA A 117 -19.40 -15.20 5.12
N ASP A 118 -18.75 -15.09 3.95
CA ASP A 118 -17.55 -15.86 3.62
C ASP A 118 -16.36 -15.42 4.49
N MET A 119 -16.21 -14.12 4.72
CA MET A 119 -15.20 -13.58 5.61
C MET A 119 -15.37 -14.09 7.04
N ARG A 120 -16.60 -14.10 7.56
CA ARG A 120 -16.92 -14.64 8.89
C ARG A 120 -16.61 -16.12 8.98
N LYS A 121 -17.03 -16.90 7.97
CA LYS A 121 -16.72 -18.32 7.89
C LYS A 121 -15.22 -18.59 7.89
N LYS A 122 -14.47 -17.91 7.01
CA LYS A 122 -13.02 -18.07 6.92
C LYS A 122 -12.31 -17.65 8.19
N SER A 123 -12.77 -16.58 8.84
CA SER A 123 -12.23 -16.14 10.14
C SER A 123 -12.38 -17.23 11.21
N ILE A 124 -13.55 -17.87 11.28
CA ILE A 124 -13.80 -18.97 12.23
C ILE A 124 -12.87 -20.16 11.92
N GLU A 125 -12.78 -20.58 10.67
CA GLU A 125 -11.89 -21.67 10.23
C GLU A 125 -10.43 -21.43 10.66
N LEU A 126 -9.93 -20.21 10.43
CA LEU A 126 -8.57 -19.86 10.79
C LEU A 126 -8.35 -19.85 12.31
N ILE A 127 -9.31 -19.34 13.09
CA ILE A 127 -9.23 -19.33 14.55
C ILE A 127 -9.27 -20.74 15.11
N GLU A 128 -10.18 -21.59 14.62
CA GLU A 128 -10.31 -22.99 15.07
C GLU A 128 -9.03 -23.78 14.79
N ALA A 129 -8.27 -23.46 13.73
CA ALA A 129 -7.04 -24.14 13.41
C ALA A 129 -5.93 -23.99 14.49
N PHE A 130 -5.97 -22.94 15.29
CA PHE A 130 -5.00 -22.71 16.36
C PHE A 130 -5.59 -22.64 17.77
N ALA A 131 -6.92 -22.63 17.92
CA ALA A 131 -7.58 -22.41 19.20
C ALA A 131 -7.12 -23.40 20.29
N ASP A 132 -6.99 -24.68 19.95
CA ASP A 132 -6.61 -25.73 20.88
C ASP A 132 -5.16 -25.61 21.38
N ARG A 133 -4.31 -24.88 20.63
CA ARG A 133 -2.91 -24.65 21.01
C ARG A 133 -2.76 -23.54 22.05
N GLY A 134 -3.79 -22.71 22.24
CA GLY A 134 -3.78 -21.56 23.16
C GLY A 134 -2.80 -20.43 22.78
N ALA A 135 -2.12 -20.54 21.65
CA ALA A 135 -1.20 -19.54 21.10
C ALA A 135 -1.07 -19.72 19.58
N CYS A 136 -0.78 -18.63 18.87
CA CYS A 136 -0.56 -18.67 17.42
C CYS A 136 0.47 -17.60 17.00
N GLU A 137 1.03 -17.75 15.80
CA GLU A 137 1.66 -16.66 15.09
C GLU A 137 0.56 -15.94 14.28
N PHE A 138 0.07 -14.82 14.83
CA PHE A 138 -1.14 -14.16 14.36
C PHE A 138 -1.03 -13.64 12.92
N VAL A 139 0.15 -13.19 12.51
CA VAL A 139 0.34 -12.67 11.16
C VAL A 139 0.25 -13.78 10.13
N GLU A 140 0.98 -14.86 10.33
CA GLU A 140 1.03 -15.99 9.38
C GLU A 140 -0.23 -16.84 9.39
N GLU A 141 -0.85 -17.02 10.58
CA GLU A 141 -1.97 -17.95 10.75
C GLU A 141 -3.35 -17.28 10.60
N PHE A 142 -3.43 -15.93 10.67
CA PHE A 142 -4.70 -15.21 10.56
C PHE A 142 -4.64 -13.97 9.68
N ALA A 143 -3.74 -13.02 9.97
CA ALA A 143 -3.79 -11.70 9.36
C ALA A 143 -3.45 -11.70 7.86
N VAL A 144 -2.59 -12.63 7.41
CA VAL A 144 -2.26 -12.81 5.99
C VAL A 144 -3.26 -13.73 5.28
N PRO A 145 -3.59 -14.94 5.78
CA PRO A 145 -4.49 -15.86 5.07
C PRO A 145 -5.90 -15.30 4.83
N LEU A 146 -6.45 -14.54 5.78
CA LEU A 146 -7.81 -14.02 5.66
C LEU A 146 -8.00 -13.08 4.48
N PRO A 147 -7.29 -11.95 4.34
CA PRO A 147 -7.48 -11.06 3.20
C PRO A 147 -7.06 -11.71 1.88
N VAL A 148 -6.03 -12.55 1.87
CA VAL A 148 -5.61 -13.27 0.65
C VAL A 148 -6.74 -14.16 0.13
N ALA A 149 -7.37 -14.96 1.00
CA ALA A 149 -8.50 -15.79 0.60
C ALA A 149 -9.71 -14.96 0.08
N MET A 150 -10.00 -13.83 0.74
CA MET A 150 -11.11 -12.96 0.32
C MET A 150 -10.85 -12.33 -1.05
N ILE A 151 -9.65 -11.82 -1.30
CA ILE A 151 -9.28 -11.23 -2.60
C ILE A 151 -9.24 -12.29 -3.68
N ALA A 152 -8.66 -13.47 -3.43
CA ALA A 152 -8.60 -14.56 -4.37
C ALA A 152 -10.01 -14.97 -4.85
N GLY A 153 -10.97 -15.11 -3.92
CA GLY A 153 -12.36 -15.37 -4.25
C GLY A 153 -13.02 -14.27 -5.09
N GLN A 154 -12.70 -12.98 -4.83
CA GLN A 154 -13.26 -11.86 -5.62
C GLN A 154 -12.76 -11.79 -7.06
N ILE A 155 -11.51 -12.21 -7.30
CA ILE A 155 -10.92 -12.23 -8.65
C ILE A 155 -11.07 -13.60 -9.34
N GLY A 156 -11.77 -14.54 -8.71
CA GLY A 156 -12.07 -15.84 -9.30
C GLY A 156 -10.90 -16.82 -9.28
N LEU A 157 -9.95 -16.64 -8.38
CA LEU A 157 -8.93 -17.64 -8.11
C LEU A 157 -9.55 -18.68 -7.15
N GLU A 158 -9.75 -19.90 -7.63
CA GLU A 158 -10.15 -20.99 -6.77
C GLU A 158 -9.00 -21.37 -5.83
N ASP A 159 -9.37 -21.83 -4.61
CA ASP A 159 -8.43 -22.46 -3.68
C ASP A 159 -7.93 -23.77 -4.33
N ASP A 160 -6.88 -23.68 -5.14
CA ASP A 160 -6.20 -24.86 -5.66
C ASP A 160 -5.16 -25.30 -4.61
N PRO A 161 -5.42 -26.40 -3.87
CA PRO A 161 -4.49 -26.90 -2.84
C PRO A 161 -3.14 -27.40 -3.40
N LYS A 162 -2.91 -27.24 -4.71
CA LYS A 162 -1.69 -27.66 -5.42
C LYS A 162 -0.81 -26.53 -5.93
N ARG A 163 -1.10 -25.26 -5.52
CA ARG A 163 -0.24 -24.12 -5.84
C ARG A 163 0.43 -23.55 -4.60
#